data_ff53429b2d60db27348bc726fc121d82
#
_entry.id   ff53429b2d60db27348bc726fc121d82
#
_cell.length_a   1.000
_cell.length_b   1.000
_cell.length_c   1.000
_cell.angle_alpha   90.00
_cell.angle_beta   90.00
_cell.angle_gamma   90.00
#
_symmetry.space_group_name_H-M   'P 1'
#
loop_
_entity.id
_entity.type
_entity.pdbx_description
1 polymer ?
#
loop_
_entity_poly.entity_id
_entity_poly.type
_entity_poly.pdbx_seq_one_letter_code
_entity_poly.pdbx_strand_id
1 'polypeptide(L)'
;MRPDQRSAVYLLLRGLYRDAGITLHHGDGIGADAEFHELARKVFGPDSWIVGHPSTHNLRAFCEFDEERDRLPPLERNRVIAEAADIVLAAPYEMTEQERDDTWHDDTWNTIRIARELARELVIVYPDGSVKEEKGNQ
;
A
#
# COMPACT_ATOMS: atom_id res chain seq x y z
N MET A 1 -2.56 2.18 10.90
CA MET A 1 -3.93 2.52 10.42
C MET A 1 -4.88 2.68 11.59
N ARG A 2 -5.89 3.52 11.44
CA ARG A 2 -6.97 3.61 12.42
C ARG A 2 -7.83 2.35 12.36
N PRO A 3 -8.55 1.99 13.46
CA PRO A 3 -9.32 0.74 13.50
C PRO A 3 -10.33 0.57 12.35
N ASP A 4 -11.09 1.61 12.04
CA ASP A 4 -12.07 1.54 10.94
C ASP A 4 -11.39 1.40 9.58
N GLN A 5 -10.25 2.04 9.40
CA GLN A 5 -9.44 1.94 8.20
C GLN A 5 -8.88 0.51 8.06
N ARG A 6 -8.35 -0.06 9.12
CA ARG A 6 -7.85 -1.43 9.14
C ARG A 6 -8.94 -2.43 8.79
N SER A 7 -10.14 -2.26 9.35
CA SER A 7 -11.28 -3.13 9.06
C SER A 7 -11.66 -3.06 7.58
N ALA A 8 -11.67 -1.86 7.00
CA ALA A 8 -11.99 -1.67 5.59
C ALA A 8 -10.94 -2.34 4.69
N VAL A 9 -9.66 -2.18 5.02
CA VAL A 9 -8.57 -2.85 4.28
C VAL A 9 -8.73 -4.37 4.33
N TYR A 10 -9.02 -4.91 5.50
CA TYR A 10 -9.24 -6.35 5.65
C TYR A 10 -10.36 -6.86 4.74
N LEU A 11 -11.49 -6.16 4.70
CA LEU A 11 -12.62 -6.55 3.85
C LEU A 11 -12.27 -6.46 2.37
N LEU A 12 -11.52 -5.43 1.97
CA LEU A 12 -11.05 -5.28 0.59
C LEU A 12 -10.13 -6.44 0.20
N LEU A 13 -9.19 -6.80 1.04
CA LEU A 13 -8.27 -7.92 0.77
C LEU A 13 -9.04 -9.23 0.63
N ARG A 14 -10.03 -9.47 1.49
CA ARG A 14 -10.87 -10.65 1.36
C ARG A 14 -11.61 -10.69 0.03
N GLY A 15 -12.08 -9.55 -0.44
CA GLY A 15 -12.76 -9.44 -1.73
C GLY A 15 -11.83 -9.68 -2.92
N LEU A 16 -10.53 -9.51 -2.76
CA LEU A 16 -9.53 -9.76 -3.80
C LEU A 16 -9.02 -11.20 -3.81
N TYR A 17 -9.36 -11.99 -2.80
CA TYR A 17 -8.89 -13.37 -2.72
C TYR A 17 -9.34 -14.17 -3.94
N ARG A 18 -8.39 -14.89 -4.54
CA ARG A 18 -8.63 -15.78 -5.68
C ARG A 18 -7.76 -17.03 -5.51
N ASP A 19 -8.24 -18.16 -6.00
CA ASP A 19 -7.50 -19.43 -5.96
C ASP A 19 -6.23 -19.38 -6.79
N ALA A 20 -6.17 -18.50 -7.78
CA ALA A 20 -5.01 -18.36 -8.65
C ALA A 20 -3.80 -17.71 -7.97
N GLY A 21 -3.96 -17.24 -6.74
CA GLY A 21 -2.91 -16.54 -6.02
C GLY A 21 -2.87 -15.06 -6.35
N ILE A 22 -2.06 -14.32 -5.61
CA ILE A 22 -1.91 -12.88 -5.74
C ILE A 22 -0.49 -12.48 -5.37
N THR A 23 0.05 -11.49 -6.05
CA THR A 23 1.33 -10.89 -5.70
C THR A 23 1.07 -9.52 -5.08
N LEU A 24 1.66 -9.28 -3.92
CA LEU A 24 1.48 -8.05 -3.15
C LEU A 24 2.81 -7.31 -3.07
N HIS A 25 2.76 -6.00 -3.11
CA HIS A 25 3.94 -5.14 -3.01
C HIS A 25 3.70 -4.09 -1.93
N HIS A 26 4.68 -3.85 -1.07
CA HIS A 26 4.62 -2.72 -0.14
C HIS A 26 6.02 -2.25 0.25
N GLY A 27 6.09 -1.11 0.91
CA GLY A 27 7.33 -0.39 1.17
C GLY A 27 8.03 -0.71 2.49
N ASP A 28 7.55 -1.69 3.25
CA ASP A 28 8.15 -2.09 4.53
C ASP A 28 8.27 -0.94 5.55
N GLY A 29 7.37 0.04 5.47
CA GLY A 29 7.32 1.11 6.45
C GLY A 29 6.67 0.67 7.75
N ILE A 30 7.04 1.34 8.84
CA ILE A 30 6.42 1.12 10.14
C ILE A 30 5.00 1.70 10.08
N GLY A 31 4.03 0.98 10.59
CA GLY A 31 2.62 1.39 10.60
C GLY A 31 1.82 0.74 9.50
N ALA A 32 1.31 1.50 8.53
CA ALA A 32 0.36 0.99 7.53
C ALA A 32 0.91 -0.18 6.71
N ASP A 33 2.15 -0.13 6.26
CA ASP A 33 2.73 -1.23 5.49
C ASP A 33 2.84 -2.51 6.31
N ALA A 34 3.29 -2.41 7.56
CA ALA A 34 3.40 -3.56 8.46
C ALA A 34 2.04 -4.16 8.78
N GLU A 35 1.04 -3.32 9.00
CA GLU A 35 -0.34 -3.77 9.25
C GLU A 35 -0.94 -4.41 8.01
N PHE A 36 -0.71 -3.84 6.83
CA PHE A 36 -1.12 -4.43 5.55
C PHE A 36 -0.50 -5.81 5.36
N HIS A 37 0.79 -5.94 5.63
CA HIS A 37 1.50 -7.21 5.53
C HIS A 37 0.86 -8.28 6.42
N GLU A 38 0.58 -7.93 7.67
CA GLU A 38 -0.08 -8.83 8.63
C GLU A 38 -1.46 -9.26 8.13
N LEU A 39 -2.28 -8.31 7.66
CA LEU A 39 -3.60 -8.61 7.13
C LEU A 39 -3.52 -9.47 5.87
N ALA A 40 -2.57 -9.21 4.99
CA ALA A 40 -2.38 -9.96 3.76
C ALA A 40 -2.02 -11.42 4.07
N ARG A 41 -1.11 -11.65 4.99
CA ARG A 41 -0.77 -13.03 5.41
C ARG A 41 -1.97 -13.75 6.02
N LYS A 42 -2.79 -13.02 6.76
CA LYS A 42 -3.99 -13.59 7.38
C LYS A 42 -5.03 -13.98 6.34
N VAL A 43 -5.23 -13.14 5.32
CA VAL A 43 -6.25 -13.37 4.29
C VAL A 43 -5.79 -14.39 3.25
N PHE A 44 -4.57 -14.22 2.72
CA PHE A 44 -4.10 -15.00 1.59
C PHE A 44 -3.25 -16.22 1.99
N GLY A 45 -2.63 -16.17 3.17
CA GLY A 45 -1.82 -17.28 3.69
C GLY A 45 -0.70 -17.67 2.72
N PRO A 46 -0.47 -19.00 2.53
CA PRO A 46 0.61 -19.46 1.66
C PRO A 46 0.36 -19.23 0.17
N ASP A 47 -0.85 -18.83 -0.22
CA ASP A 47 -1.20 -18.55 -1.61
C ASP A 47 -0.74 -17.16 -2.06
N SER A 48 -0.15 -16.39 -1.14
CA SER A 48 0.32 -15.04 -1.45
C SER A 48 1.84 -15.02 -1.61
N TRP A 49 2.30 -14.11 -2.47
CA TRP A 49 3.71 -13.77 -2.63
C TRP A 49 3.85 -12.28 -2.33
N ILE A 50 4.65 -11.94 -1.32
CA ILE A 50 4.82 -10.55 -0.90
C ILE A 50 6.22 -10.07 -1.25
N VAL A 51 6.27 -8.99 -2.03
CA VAL A 51 7.50 -8.32 -2.46
C VAL A 51 7.67 -7.05 -1.65
N GLY A 52 8.80 -6.92 -0.96
CA GLY A 52 9.14 -5.75 -0.20
C GLY A 52 9.99 -4.76 -0.98
N HIS A 53 9.65 -3.48 -0.86
CA HIS A 53 10.37 -2.38 -1.50
C HIS A 53 10.84 -1.39 -0.43
N PRO A 54 11.91 -1.69 0.31
CA PRO A 54 12.36 -0.80 1.39
C PRO A 54 12.95 0.49 0.85
N SER A 55 12.82 1.55 1.66
CA SER A 55 13.39 2.87 1.35
C SER A 55 14.80 3.00 1.95
N THR A 56 15.62 3.86 1.33
CA THR A 56 16.95 4.20 1.87
C THR A 56 16.87 5.16 3.05
N HIS A 57 15.75 5.86 3.23
CA HIS A 57 15.64 6.96 4.20
C HIS A 57 14.72 6.65 5.39
N ASN A 58 13.74 5.77 5.22
CA ASN A 58 12.75 5.51 6.25
C ASN A 58 13.18 4.35 7.15
N LEU A 59 12.71 4.37 8.40
CA LEU A 59 12.83 3.22 9.28
C LEU A 59 12.01 2.06 8.71
N ARG A 60 12.57 0.86 8.82
CA ARG A 60 11.94 -0.34 8.29
C ARG A 60 11.20 -1.10 9.38
N ALA A 61 10.08 -1.72 9.01
CA ALA A 61 9.39 -2.67 9.86
C ALA A 61 10.06 -4.04 9.86
N PHE A 62 10.87 -4.35 8.86
CA PHE A 62 11.54 -5.64 8.67
C PHE A 62 10.55 -6.80 8.60
N CYS A 63 9.51 -6.64 7.80
CA CYS A 63 8.56 -7.71 7.52
C CYS A 63 9.27 -8.87 6.81
N GLU A 64 8.71 -10.08 6.96
CA GLU A 64 9.24 -11.25 6.26
C GLU A 64 8.65 -11.31 4.85
N PHE A 65 9.49 -11.01 3.86
CA PHE A 65 9.10 -11.01 2.45
C PHE A 65 9.46 -12.33 1.78
N ASP A 66 8.71 -12.68 0.75
CA ASP A 66 9.09 -13.75 -0.18
C ASP A 66 10.18 -13.26 -1.13
N GLU A 67 10.16 -11.97 -1.45
CA GLU A 67 11.17 -11.30 -2.27
C GLU A 67 11.41 -9.89 -1.74
N GLU A 68 12.66 -9.48 -1.63
CA GLU A 68 13.00 -8.13 -1.22
C GLU A 68 13.81 -7.45 -2.33
N ARG A 69 13.34 -6.29 -2.76
CA ARG A 69 14.00 -5.49 -3.79
C ARG A 69 15.06 -4.57 -3.17
N ASP A 70 15.95 -4.04 -4.01
CA ASP A 70 16.97 -3.09 -3.57
C ASP A 70 16.32 -1.84 -2.97
N ARG A 71 17.00 -1.28 -1.97
CA ARG A 71 16.54 -0.07 -1.32
C ARG A 71 16.68 1.12 -2.27
N LEU A 72 15.64 1.93 -2.36
CA LEU A 72 15.59 3.12 -3.21
C LEU A 72 15.15 4.34 -2.40
N PRO A 73 15.46 5.56 -2.85
CA PRO A 73 14.88 6.75 -2.24
C PRO A 73 13.35 6.67 -2.24
N PRO A 74 12.67 7.28 -1.23
CA PRO A 74 11.23 7.09 -1.05
C PRO A 74 10.36 7.33 -2.27
N LEU A 75 10.60 8.40 -3.01
CA LEU A 75 9.77 8.73 -4.18
C LEU A 75 9.97 7.73 -5.33
N GLU A 76 11.22 7.32 -5.56
CA GLU A 76 11.51 6.29 -6.56
C GLU A 76 10.90 4.94 -6.17
N ARG A 77 11.00 4.59 -4.88
CA ARG A 77 10.42 3.38 -4.34
C ARG A 77 8.91 3.35 -4.55
N ASN A 78 8.22 4.45 -4.26
CA ASN A 78 6.78 4.55 -4.44
C ASN A 78 6.38 4.36 -5.91
N ARG A 79 7.16 4.92 -6.83
CA ARG A 79 6.90 4.74 -8.27
C ARG A 79 7.07 3.28 -8.70
N VAL A 80 8.10 2.62 -8.25
CA VAL A 80 8.33 1.20 -8.59
C VAL A 80 7.17 0.33 -8.11
N ILE A 81 6.66 0.57 -6.91
CA ILE A 81 5.50 -0.15 -6.38
C ILE A 81 4.27 0.08 -7.28
N ALA A 82 3.99 1.33 -7.62
CA ALA A 82 2.83 1.67 -8.43
C ALA A 82 2.94 1.11 -9.86
N GLU A 83 4.13 1.11 -10.43
CA GLU A 83 4.36 0.53 -11.76
C GLU A 83 4.15 -0.98 -11.77
N ALA A 84 4.49 -1.67 -10.68
CA ALA A 84 4.34 -3.12 -10.57
C ALA A 84 2.89 -3.55 -10.31
N ALA A 85 2.03 -2.64 -9.87
CA ALA A 85 0.69 -2.98 -9.41
C ALA A 85 -0.37 -2.84 -10.49
N ASP A 86 -1.35 -3.74 -10.50
CA ASP A 86 -2.58 -3.56 -11.26
C ASP A 86 -3.57 -2.69 -10.49
N ILE A 87 -3.57 -2.84 -9.16
CA ILE A 87 -4.41 -2.06 -8.24
C ILE A 87 -3.50 -1.48 -7.17
N VAL A 88 -3.60 -0.18 -6.96
CA VAL A 88 -2.91 0.51 -5.86
C VAL A 88 -3.90 0.72 -4.73
N LEU A 89 -3.58 0.19 -3.56
CA LEU A 89 -4.37 0.38 -2.35
C LEU A 89 -3.60 1.36 -1.45
N ALA A 90 -4.22 2.49 -1.13
CA ALA A 90 -3.61 3.52 -0.33
C ALA A 90 -4.43 3.82 0.93
N ALA A 91 -3.76 3.88 2.07
CA ALA A 91 -4.40 4.16 3.36
C ALA A 91 -3.74 5.38 4.00
N PRO A 92 -4.13 6.60 3.56
CA PRO A 92 -3.50 7.81 4.08
C PRO A 92 -3.85 8.07 5.55
N TYR A 93 -2.98 8.80 6.21
CA TYR A 93 -3.14 9.18 7.60
C TYR A 93 -4.14 10.33 7.76
N GLU A 94 -4.26 11.16 6.73
CA GLU A 94 -5.11 12.35 6.70
C GLU A 94 -6.28 12.15 5.74
N MET A 95 -7.36 12.91 5.98
CA MET A 95 -8.53 12.89 5.08
C MET A 95 -8.25 13.59 3.74
N THR A 96 -7.34 14.57 3.72
CA THR A 96 -6.98 15.32 2.51
C THR A 96 -5.47 15.48 2.43
N GLU A 97 -4.96 15.65 1.21
CA GLU A 97 -3.53 15.89 0.98
C GLU A 97 -3.05 17.17 1.67
N GLN A 98 -3.90 18.20 1.75
CA GLN A 98 -3.56 19.48 2.37
C GLN A 98 -3.31 19.37 3.87
N GLU A 99 -3.88 18.36 4.52
CA GLU A 99 -3.72 18.12 5.95
C GLU A 99 -2.43 17.38 6.29
N ARG A 100 -1.70 16.90 5.30
CA ARG A 100 -0.50 16.10 5.54
C ARG A 100 0.58 16.90 6.25
N ASP A 101 1.34 16.20 7.09
CA ASP A 101 2.50 16.76 7.77
C ASP A 101 3.75 16.50 6.93
N ASP A 102 4.36 17.55 6.41
CA ASP A 102 5.56 17.45 5.56
C ASP A 102 6.80 16.94 6.31
N THR A 103 6.73 16.82 7.64
CA THR A 103 7.85 16.24 8.40
C THR A 103 7.95 14.73 8.28
N TRP A 104 6.89 14.07 7.82
CA TRP A 104 6.88 12.62 7.61
C TRP A 104 7.42 12.26 6.24
N HIS A 105 8.29 11.25 6.20
CA HIS A 105 8.93 10.81 4.97
C HIS A 105 8.10 9.78 4.19
N ASP A 106 7.11 9.18 4.83
CA ASP A 106 6.25 8.20 4.19
C ASP A 106 4.97 8.88 3.72
N ASP A 107 5.03 9.39 2.50
CA ASP A 107 3.96 10.19 1.92
C ASP A 107 3.05 9.32 1.04
N THR A 108 2.00 8.80 1.66
CA THR A 108 0.98 8.01 0.95
C THR A 108 0.28 8.84 -0.14
N TRP A 109 0.12 10.14 0.06
CA TRP A 109 -0.46 11.02 -0.95
C TRP A 109 0.40 11.11 -2.20
N ASN A 110 1.72 10.99 -2.06
CA ASN A 110 2.62 10.88 -3.21
C ASN A 110 2.32 9.61 -4.02
N THR A 111 2.12 8.49 -3.36
CA THR A 111 1.76 7.24 -4.03
C THR A 111 0.42 7.36 -4.75
N ILE A 112 -0.54 8.04 -4.14
CA ILE A 112 -1.84 8.32 -4.77
C ILE A 112 -1.66 9.12 -6.06
N ARG A 113 -0.84 10.18 -6.03
CA ARG A 113 -0.56 10.98 -7.21
C ARG A 113 0.08 10.15 -8.32
N ILE A 114 1.07 9.34 -7.98
CA ILE A 114 1.75 8.47 -8.94
C ILE A 114 0.78 7.48 -9.58
N ALA A 115 -0.08 6.85 -8.77
CA ALA A 115 -1.08 5.92 -9.28
C ALA A 115 -2.01 6.58 -10.30
N ARG A 116 -2.41 7.83 -10.05
CA ARG A 116 -3.23 8.61 -10.98
C ARG A 116 -2.48 8.96 -12.25
N GLU A 117 -1.21 9.37 -12.15
CA GLU A 117 -0.36 9.63 -13.32
C GLU A 117 -0.20 8.41 -14.20
N LEU A 118 -0.05 7.23 -13.59
CA LEU A 118 0.12 5.97 -14.29
C LEU A 118 -1.21 5.36 -14.74
N ALA A 119 -2.32 6.02 -14.44
CA ALA A 119 -3.68 5.53 -14.73
C ALA A 119 -3.95 4.13 -14.17
N ARG A 120 -3.42 3.85 -12.99
CA ARG A 120 -3.70 2.60 -12.27
C ARG A 120 -5.06 2.64 -11.63
N GLU A 121 -5.68 1.48 -11.46
CA GLU A 121 -6.84 1.36 -10.60
C GLU A 121 -6.39 1.66 -9.18
N LEU A 122 -7.11 2.56 -8.50
CA LEU A 122 -6.72 3.08 -7.20
C LEU A 122 -7.88 2.92 -6.21
N VAL A 123 -7.58 2.40 -5.04
CA VAL A 123 -8.52 2.31 -3.93
C VAL A 123 -7.93 3.07 -2.75
N ILE A 124 -8.63 4.10 -2.30
CA ILE A 124 -8.20 4.91 -1.16
C ILE A 124 -9.09 4.54 0.03
N VAL A 125 -8.46 4.13 1.13
CA VAL A 125 -9.13 3.86 2.39
C VAL A 125 -8.79 4.99 3.34
N TYR A 126 -9.75 5.89 3.57
CA TYR A 126 -9.55 7.07 4.39
C TYR A 126 -9.47 6.73 5.89
N PRO A 127 -8.91 7.65 6.71
CA PRO A 127 -8.79 7.42 8.16
C PRO A 127 -10.11 7.10 8.87
N ASP A 128 -11.23 7.57 8.35
CA ASP A 128 -12.56 7.29 8.90
C ASP A 128 -13.15 5.93 8.45
N GLY A 129 -12.40 5.18 7.64
CA GLY A 129 -12.83 3.89 7.11
C GLY A 129 -13.61 3.97 5.80
N SER A 130 -13.91 5.18 5.32
CA SER A 130 -14.58 5.32 4.02
C SER A 130 -13.64 4.94 2.90
N VAL A 131 -14.20 4.46 1.78
CA VAL A 131 -13.45 3.92 0.64
C VAL A 131 -13.85 4.66 -0.63
N LYS A 132 -12.85 5.03 -1.41
CA LYS A 132 -13.06 5.62 -2.74
C LYS A 132 -12.32 4.77 -3.77
N GLU A 133 -13.02 4.36 -4.80
CA GLU A 133 -12.42 3.63 -5.92
C GLU A 133 -12.32 4.53 -7.13
N GLU A 134 -11.15 4.54 -7.76
CA GLU A 134 -10.91 5.28 -9.01
C GLU A 134 -10.41 4.27 -10.04
N LYS A 135 -11.10 4.20 -11.17
CA LYS A 135 -10.67 3.36 -12.28
C LYS A 135 -9.58 4.06 -13.06
N GLY A 136 -8.61 3.29 -13.54
CA GLY A 136 -7.60 3.82 -14.44
C GLY A 136 -8.22 4.23 -15.78
N ASN A 137 -7.52 5.10 -16.51
CA ASN A 137 -7.91 5.45 -17.86
C ASN A 137 -7.74 4.24 -18.79
N GLN A 138 -8.73 4.02 -19.58
CA GLN A 138 -8.70 2.95 -20.58
C GLN A 138 -8.44 3.50 -21.98
#